data_2e647ca2ee766687d02464d9145fc278
#
_entry.id   2e647ca2ee766687d02464d9145fc278
#
_cell.length_a   1.000
_cell.length_b   1.000
_cell.length_c   1.000
_cell.angle_alpha   90.00
_cell.angle_beta   90.00
_cell.angle_gamma   90.00
#
_symmetry.space_group_name_H-M   'P 1'
#
loop_
_entity.id
_entity.type
_entity.pdbx_description
1 polymer ?
#
loop_
_entity_poly.entity_id
_entity_poly.type
_entity_poly.pdbx_seq_one_letter_code
_entity_poly.pdbx_strand_id
1 'polypeptide(L)' 'MSVIHTTEYGNGYSLDQLIGDSGDIYYRACKDSVCRYAEDHYIAMMYLEGMGWDPKQQDPQ' A
#
# COMPACT_ATOMS: atom_id res chain seq x y z
N MET A 1 -4.27 13.51 9.10
CA MET A 1 -4.07 12.23 8.38
C MET A 1 -3.68 11.16 9.37
N SER A 2 -4.35 10.02 9.30
CA SER A 2 -4.09 8.93 10.22
C SER A 2 -4.09 7.61 9.47
N VAL A 3 -3.20 6.71 9.87
CA VAL A 3 -3.19 5.36 9.33
C VAL A 3 -4.25 4.54 10.07
N ILE A 4 -5.19 3.95 9.32
CA ILE A 4 -6.22 3.12 9.89
C ILE A 4 -5.77 1.66 9.93
N HIS A 5 -5.06 1.23 8.90
CA HIS A 5 -4.68 -0.18 8.76
C HIS A 5 -3.46 -0.28 7.86
N THR A 6 -2.54 -1.17 8.19
CA THR A 6 -1.37 -1.44 7.38
C THR A 6 -1.32 -2.93 7.10
N THR A 7 -1.12 -3.28 5.83
CA THR A 7 -0.89 -4.64 5.41
C THR A 7 0.55 -4.78 4.96
N GLU A 8 1.27 -5.73 5.53
CA GLU A 8 2.67 -5.97 5.18
C GLU A 8 2.77 -7.21 4.32
N TYR A 9 3.45 -7.08 3.20
CA TYR A 9 3.58 -8.18 2.23
C TYR A 9 4.96 -8.83 2.26
N GLY A 10 5.84 -8.32 3.12
CA GLY A 10 7.20 -8.83 3.17
C GLY A 10 8.11 -8.12 2.18
N ASN A 11 9.40 -8.31 2.35
CA ASN A 11 10.43 -7.73 1.47
C ASN A 11 10.35 -6.21 1.37
N GLY A 12 9.83 -5.57 2.41
CA GLY A 12 9.73 -4.11 2.42
C GLY A 12 8.48 -3.55 1.76
N TYR A 13 7.61 -4.40 1.23
CA TYR A 13 6.36 -3.94 0.61
C TYR A 13 5.25 -3.83 1.64
N SER A 14 4.51 -2.74 1.59
CA SER A 14 3.37 -2.55 2.48
C SER A 14 2.33 -1.66 1.84
N LEU A 15 1.11 -1.74 2.37
CA LEU A 15 0.00 -0.92 1.93
C LEU A 15 -0.69 -0.36 3.15
N ASP A 16 -0.77 0.96 3.22
CA ASP A 16 -1.47 1.64 4.29
C ASP A 16 -2.83 2.12 3.82
N GLN A 17 -3.83 1.97 4.66
CA GLN A 17 -5.11 2.61 4.48
C GLN A 17 -5.14 3.82 5.40
N LEU A 18 -5.43 4.99 4.84
CA LEU A 18 -5.36 6.24 5.58
C LEU A 18 -6.68 6.98 5.52
N ILE A 19 -6.91 7.79 6.54
CA ILE A 19 -8.06 8.67 6.54
C ILE A 19 -7.55 10.11 6.65
N GLY A 20 -8.05 10.97 5.77
CA GLY A 20 -7.69 12.37 5.77
C GLY A 20 -8.52 13.17 6.76
N ASP A 21 -8.20 14.45 6.87
CA ASP A 21 -8.87 15.33 7.83
C ASP A 21 -10.35 15.48 7.54
N SER A 22 -10.74 15.39 6.29
CA SER A 22 -12.15 15.51 5.91
C SER A 22 -12.89 14.17 5.92
N GLY A 23 -12.23 13.10 6.36
CA GLY A 23 -12.84 11.78 6.41
C GLY A 23 -12.65 10.96 5.17
N ASP A 24 -11.94 11.47 4.18
CA ASP A 24 -11.68 10.73 2.95
C ASP A 24 -10.73 9.58 3.20
N ILE A 25 -11.01 8.44 2.58
CA ILE A 25 -10.14 7.28 2.65
C ILE A 25 -9.24 7.26 1.43
N TYR A 26 -7.96 7.01 1.65
CA TYR A 26 -7.03 6.83 0.56
C TYR A 26 -5.93 5.87 1.00
N TYR A 27 -5.00 5.59 0.12
CA TYR A 27 -4.04 4.51 0.32
C TYR A 27 -2.63 4.98 0.04
N ARG A 28 -1.66 4.25 0.59
CA ARG A 28 -0.27 4.54 0.36
C ARG A 28 0.46 3.22 0.15
N ALA A 29 1.02 3.04 -1.04
CA ALA A 29 1.80 1.86 -1.38
C ALA A 29 3.26 2.17 -1.15
N CYS A 30 3.95 1.31 -0.41
CA CYS A 30 5.34 1.56 -0.03
C CYS A 30 6.23 0.38 -0.34
N LYS A 31 7.47 0.69 -0.72
CA LYS A 31 8.56 -0.26 -0.79
C LYS A 31 9.71 0.36 -0.02
N ASP A 32 10.04 -0.21 1.14
CA ASP A 32 11.03 0.34 2.04
C ASP A 32 10.65 1.78 2.41
N SER A 33 11.45 2.77 2.03
CA SER A 33 11.16 4.16 2.36
C SER A 33 10.51 4.92 1.22
N VAL A 34 10.21 4.26 0.10
CA VAL A 34 9.61 4.92 -1.06
C VAL A 34 8.12 4.60 -1.06
N CYS A 35 7.29 5.64 -1.04
CA CYS A 35 5.85 5.47 -0.98
C CYS A 35 5.15 6.29 -2.06
N ARG A 36 4.00 5.80 -2.50
CA ARG A 36 3.14 6.53 -3.43
C ARG A 36 1.72 6.50 -2.91
N TYR A 37 1.05 7.63 -3.03
CA TYR A 37 -0.33 7.77 -2.57
C TYR A 37 -1.28 7.48 -3.71
N ALA A 38 -2.40 6.84 -3.38
CA ALA A 38 -3.42 6.48 -4.36
C ALA A 38 -4.80 6.73 -3.77
N GLU A 39 -5.74 7.07 -4.63
CA GLU A 39 -7.10 7.39 -4.20
C GLU A 39 -7.91 6.16 -3.88
N ASP A 40 -7.58 5.01 -4.46
CA ASP A 40 -8.31 3.81 -4.14
C ASP A 40 -7.36 2.61 -4.06
N HIS A 41 -7.93 1.52 -3.55
CA HIS A 41 -7.15 0.32 -3.26
C HIS A 41 -6.56 -0.29 -4.54
N TYR A 42 -7.34 -0.32 -5.60
CA TYR A 42 -6.90 -0.94 -6.84
C TYR A 42 -5.66 -0.23 -7.40
N ILE A 43 -5.72 1.10 -7.42
CA ILE A 43 -4.58 1.89 -7.91
C ILE A 43 -3.36 1.69 -7.03
N ALA A 44 -3.57 1.62 -5.72
CA ALA A 44 -2.46 1.39 -4.80
C ALA A 44 -1.79 0.04 -5.08
N MET A 45 -2.58 -0.99 -5.36
CA MET A 45 -2.02 -2.29 -5.68
C MET A 45 -1.24 -2.26 -6.98
N MET A 46 -1.71 -1.48 -7.96
CA MET A 46 -0.96 -1.31 -9.20
C MET A 46 0.38 -0.62 -8.94
N TYR A 47 0.41 0.34 -8.04
CA TYR A 47 1.66 0.98 -7.68
C TYR A 47 2.63 -0.01 -7.03
N LEU A 48 2.13 -0.88 -6.17
CA LEU A 48 2.99 -1.91 -5.58
C LEU A 48 3.61 -2.80 -6.65
N GLU A 49 2.80 -3.22 -7.61
CA GLU A 49 3.32 -4.04 -8.70
C GLU A 49 4.36 -3.28 -9.50
N GLY A 50 4.14 -1.99 -9.72
CA GLY A 50 5.11 -1.16 -10.41
C GLY A 50 6.42 -1.01 -9.66
N MET A 51 6.38 -1.19 -8.34
CA MET A 51 7.58 -1.15 -7.52
C MET A 51 8.30 -2.48 -7.46
N GLY A 52 7.71 -3.54 -8.03
CA GLY A 52 8.33 -4.85 -8.08
C GLY A 52 7.63 -5.93 -7.31
N TRP A 53 6.53 -5.62 -6.64
CA TRP A 53 5.79 -6.62 -5.88
C TRP A 53 5.06 -7.55 -6.83
N ASP A 54 5.13 -8.86 -6.56
CA ASP A 54 4.49 -9.85 -7.39
C ASP A 54 3.55 -10.69 -6.52
N PRO A 55 2.23 -10.54 -6.70
CA PRO A 55 1.28 -11.27 -5.87
C PRO A 55 1.39 -12.78 -6.04
N LYS A 56 1.91 -13.25 -7.17
CA LYS A 56 2.07 -14.67 -7.40
C LYS A 56 3.26 -15.27 -6.67
N GLN A 57 4.18 -14.42 -6.22
CA GLN A 57 5.35 -14.87 -5.48
C GLN A 57 5.21 -14.59 -4.01
N GLN A 58 4.06 -14.14 -3.59
CA GLN A 58 3.80 -13.90 -2.20
C GLN A 58 3.96 -15.20 -1.46
N ASP A 59 4.68 -15.16 -0.35
CA ASP A 59 4.98 -16.33 0.40
C ASP A 59 3.71 -16.93 0.98
N PRO A 60 3.40 -18.16 0.65
CA PRO A 60 2.18 -18.76 1.14
C PRO A 60 2.26 -19.17 2.58
N GLN A 61 3.45 -19.30 3.12
CA GLN A 61 3.68 -19.88 4.36
C GLN A 61 3.13 -19.67 5.37
#